data_f19c966b35d96a49f4ef6a0513bf0e1b
#
_entry.id   f19c966b35d96a49f4ef6a0513bf0e1b
#
_cell.length_a   1.000
_cell.length_b   1.000
_cell.length_c   1.000
_cell.angle_alpha   90.00
_cell.angle_beta   90.00
_cell.angle_gamma   90.00
#
_symmetry.space_group_name_H-M   'P 1'
#
loop_
_entity.id
_entity.type
_entity.pdbx_description
1 polymer ?
#
loop_
_entity_poly.entity_id
_entity_poly.type
_entity_poly.pdbx_seq_one_letter_code
_entity_poly.pdbx_strand_id
1 'polypeptide(L)'
;VYLTFKKQYDGTFLLAYASGRFPQDKVEVDKSYKSDWTKEQFDGLKEGDYSDPSNGTKLEDILKDHPKASNAEYSITTTRQGEFKKEMTISYSDYEAEDGKLKRVYLSFDTKEGDDTFYLTYKSGPDED
;
A
#
# COMPACT_ATOMS: atom_id res chain seq x y z
N VAL A 1 9.43 14.04 -4.60
CA VAL A 1 10.26 13.00 -5.25
C VAL A 1 11.73 13.27 -4.99
N TYR A 2 12.42 12.27 -4.51
CA TYR A 2 13.83 12.35 -4.20
C TYR A 2 14.61 11.39 -5.09
N LEU A 3 15.62 11.91 -5.81
CA LEU A 3 16.42 11.12 -6.74
C LEU A 3 17.90 11.28 -6.41
N THR A 4 18.64 10.18 -6.36
CA THR A 4 20.09 10.17 -6.18
C THR A 4 20.73 9.44 -7.34
N PHE A 5 21.73 10.07 -7.96
CA PHE A 5 22.48 9.51 -9.08
C PHE A 5 23.91 9.21 -8.67
N LYS A 6 24.44 8.10 -9.16
CA LYS A 6 25.83 7.71 -8.93
C LYS A 6 26.61 7.85 -10.23
N LYS A 7 27.76 8.56 -10.16
CA LYS A 7 28.64 8.73 -11.30
C LYS A 7 29.39 7.44 -11.61
N GLN A 8 29.42 7.06 -12.88
CA GLN A 8 30.12 5.88 -13.37
C GLN A 8 31.53 6.26 -13.89
N TYR A 9 32.36 5.28 -14.14
CA TYR A 9 33.75 5.49 -14.66
C TYR A 9 33.78 6.16 -16.04
N ASP A 10 32.72 5.96 -16.84
CA ASP A 10 32.61 6.57 -18.18
C ASP A 10 32.07 8.00 -18.16
N GLY A 11 31.82 8.56 -16.96
CA GLY A 11 31.28 9.90 -16.80
C GLY A 11 29.76 10.00 -16.81
N THR A 12 29.04 8.92 -17.08
CA THR A 12 27.59 8.89 -17.01
C THR A 12 27.09 8.79 -15.57
N PHE A 13 25.82 9.15 -15.35
CA PHE A 13 25.16 9.01 -14.06
C PHE A 13 24.05 7.98 -14.16
N LEU A 14 24.03 7.03 -13.23
CA LEU A 14 22.95 6.08 -13.10
C LEU A 14 22.12 6.40 -11.86
N LEU A 15 20.80 6.19 -11.96
CA LEU A 15 19.92 6.35 -10.82
C LEU A 15 20.24 5.30 -9.76
N ALA A 16 20.69 5.75 -8.58
CA ALA A 16 21.06 4.88 -7.47
C ALA A 16 19.95 4.77 -6.43
N TYR A 17 19.10 5.79 -6.35
CA TYR A 17 18.01 5.83 -5.36
C TYR A 17 16.89 6.73 -5.87
N ALA A 18 15.67 6.28 -5.73
CA ALA A 18 14.48 7.10 -5.99
C ALA A 18 13.46 6.87 -4.89
N SER A 19 12.83 7.93 -4.44
CA SER A 19 11.78 7.88 -3.43
C SER A 19 10.80 9.02 -3.69
N GLY A 20 9.53 8.78 -3.44
CA GLY A 20 8.53 9.82 -3.59
C GLY A 20 7.12 9.26 -3.52
N ARG A 21 6.17 10.21 -3.36
CA ARG A 21 4.75 9.93 -3.42
C ARG A 21 4.24 10.34 -4.79
N PHE A 22 3.40 9.52 -5.38
CA PHE A 22 2.89 9.71 -6.72
C PHE A 22 1.37 9.72 -6.69
N PRO A 23 0.72 10.42 -7.65
CA PRO A 23 -0.73 10.32 -7.80
C PRO A 23 -1.14 8.87 -8.04
N GLN A 24 -2.25 8.47 -7.42
CA GLN A 24 -2.80 7.13 -7.62
C GLN A 24 -4.26 7.22 -8.09
N ASP A 25 -4.68 6.28 -8.89
CA ASP A 25 -6.02 6.24 -9.49
C ASP A 25 -6.79 4.96 -9.16
N LYS A 26 -6.20 4.06 -8.36
CA LYS A 26 -6.80 2.77 -8.03
C LYS A 26 -7.83 2.87 -6.91
N VAL A 27 -7.61 3.77 -5.96
CA VAL A 27 -8.45 3.92 -4.76
C VAL A 27 -9.11 5.29 -4.77
N GLU A 28 -10.43 5.33 -4.64
CA GLU A 28 -11.17 6.58 -4.50
C GLU A 28 -11.03 7.08 -3.05
N VAL A 29 -10.48 8.26 -2.87
CA VAL A 29 -10.33 8.89 -1.56
C VAL A 29 -11.54 9.79 -1.29
N ASP A 30 -12.23 9.53 -0.18
CA ASP A 30 -13.42 10.26 0.24
C ASP A 30 -13.21 10.80 1.66
N LYS A 31 -13.22 12.13 1.78
CA LYS A 31 -13.05 12.80 3.09
C LYS A 31 -14.22 12.52 4.04
N SER A 32 -15.36 12.13 3.50
CA SER A 32 -16.55 11.77 4.27
C SER A 32 -16.71 10.25 4.40
N TYR A 33 -15.62 9.53 4.31
CA TYR A 33 -15.61 8.07 4.37
C TYR A 33 -16.39 7.54 5.57
N LYS A 34 -17.22 6.54 5.32
CA LYS A 34 -17.95 5.78 6.34
C LYS A 34 -17.46 4.34 6.35
N SER A 35 -17.08 3.85 7.52
CA SER A 35 -16.55 2.48 7.63
C SER A 35 -17.62 1.44 7.33
N ASP A 36 -17.29 0.54 6.43
CA ASP A 36 -18.06 -0.66 6.13
C ASP A 36 -17.28 -1.94 6.50
N TRP A 37 -16.14 -1.78 7.16
CA TRP A 37 -15.30 -2.89 7.57
C TRP A 37 -15.84 -3.59 8.81
N THR A 38 -15.91 -4.93 8.76
CA THR A 38 -16.17 -5.76 9.93
C THR A 38 -14.89 -6.46 10.36
N LYS A 39 -14.86 -6.91 11.62
CA LYS A 39 -13.72 -7.66 12.14
C LYS A 39 -13.48 -8.94 11.33
N GLU A 40 -14.55 -9.62 10.91
CA GLU A 40 -14.46 -10.84 10.11
C GLU A 40 -13.76 -10.57 8.77
N GLN A 41 -14.11 -9.48 8.09
CA GLN A 41 -13.48 -9.09 6.84
C GLN A 41 -12.00 -8.78 7.04
N PHE A 42 -11.67 -8.05 8.11
CA PHE A 42 -10.29 -7.70 8.44
C PHE A 42 -9.45 -8.94 8.77
N ASP A 43 -9.98 -9.82 9.61
CA ASP A 43 -9.27 -11.03 10.02
C ASP A 43 -9.06 -12.00 8.85
N GLY A 44 -9.92 -11.94 7.84
CA GLY A 44 -9.82 -12.76 6.64
C GLY A 44 -8.74 -12.30 5.65
N LEU A 45 -8.17 -11.12 5.84
CA LEU A 45 -7.10 -10.62 4.98
C LEU A 45 -5.79 -11.37 5.29
N LYS A 46 -5.07 -11.75 4.24
CA LYS A 46 -3.82 -12.47 4.36
C LYS A 46 -2.65 -11.56 4.04
N GLU A 47 -1.69 -11.49 4.96
CA GLU A 47 -0.44 -10.78 4.74
C GLU A 47 0.55 -11.69 4.03
N GLY A 48 1.13 -11.21 2.92
CA GLY A 48 2.21 -11.90 2.23
C GLY A 48 3.57 -11.54 2.81
N ASP A 49 4.61 -12.22 2.37
CA ASP A 49 5.98 -11.96 2.80
C ASP A 49 6.57 -10.79 2.02
N TYR A 50 7.43 -9.99 2.65
CA TYR A 50 8.12 -8.89 1.98
C TYR A 50 9.04 -9.39 0.85
N SER A 51 9.60 -10.59 0.99
CA SER A 51 10.46 -11.19 -0.02
C SER A 51 9.69 -11.77 -1.20
N ASP A 52 8.46 -12.24 -0.97
CA ASP A 52 7.54 -12.71 -2.00
C ASP A 52 6.11 -12.43 -1.57
N PRO A 53 5.57 -11.24 -1.92
CA PRO A 53 4.24 -10.86 -1.45
C PRO A 53 3.08 -11.56 -2.16
N SER A 54 3.35 -12.37 -3.18
CA SER A 54 2.31 -12.94 -4.05
C SER A 54 1.33 -13.88 -3.34
N ASN A 55 1.63 -14.33 -2.11
CA ASN A 55 0.70 -15.12 -1.30
C ASN A 55 -0.18 -14.24 -0.39
N GLY A 56 -0.06 -12.92 -0.45
CA GLY A 56 -0.94 -12.00 0.24
C GLY A 56 -2.22 -11.71 -0.53
N THR A 57 -3.22 -11.13 0.15
CA THR A 57 -4.47 -10.71 -0.47
C THR A 57 -4.19 -9.62 -1.51
N LYS A 58 -4.79 -9.74 -2.69
CA LYS A 58 -4.61 -8.75 -3.77
C LYS A 58 -5.40 -7.48 -3.47
N LEU A 59 -4.81 -6.34 -3.79
CA LEU A 59 -5.48 -5.04 -3.67
C LEU A 59 -6.81 -5.01 -4.42
N GLU A 60 -6.85 -5.52 -5.64
CA GLU A 60 -8.07 -5.52 -6.46
C GLU A 60 -9.23 -6.28 -5.80
N ASP A 61 -8.96 -7.34 -5.03
CA ASP A 61 -9.98 -8.08 -4.30
C ASP A 61 -10.54 -7.28 -3.14
N ILE A 62 -9.70 -6.50 -2.47
CA ILE A 62 -10.12 -5.62 -1.39
C ILE A 62 -10.97 -4.47 -1.94
N LEU A 63 -10.60 -3.91 -3.08
CA LEU A 63 -11.33 -2.79 -3.69
C LEU A 63 -12.70 -3.18 -4.24
N LYS A 64 -12.96 -4.46 -4.48
CA LYS A 64 -14.30 -4.93 -4.85
C LYS A 64 -15.31 -4.67 -3.74
N ASP A 65 -14.90 -4.87 -2.48
CA ASP A 65 -15.76 -4.70 -1.31
C ASP A 65 -15.61 -3.31 -0.68
N HIS A 66 -14.43 -2.70 -0.80
CA HIS A 66 -14.09 -1.43 -0.15
C HIS A 66 -13.41 -0.47 -1.13
N PRO A 67 -14.15 0.02 -2.16
CA PRO A 67 -13.54 0.84 -3.22
C PRO A 67 -13.15 2.25 -2.78
N LYS A 68 -13.73 2.75 -1.68
CA LYS A 68 -13.45 4.09 -1.15
C LYS A 68 -12.70 3.99 0.16
N ALA A 69 -11.74 4.89 0.37
CA ALA A 69 -10.94 4.96 1.59
C ALA A 69 -10.85 6.40 2.06
N SER A 70 -10.40 6.60 3.29
CA SER A 70 -10.18 7.95 3.83
C SER A 70 -8.86 8.54 3.32
N ASN A 71 -7.89 7.70 3.01
CA ASN A 71 -6.60 8.12 2.44
C ASN A 71 -5.95 6.96 1.68
N ALA A 72 -5.17 7.29 0.65
CA ALA A 72 -4.35 6.33 -0.08
C ALA A 72 -3.10 7.02 -0.61
N GLU A 73 -1.96 6.35 -0.50
CA GLU A 73 -0.68 6.87 -0.97
C GLU A 73 0.05 5.83 -1.80
N TYR A 74 0.64 6.27 -2.91
CA TYR A 74 1.47 5.46 -3.79
C TYR A 74 2.90 5.98 -3.72
N SER A 75 3.88 5.09 -3.49
CA SER A 75 5.28 5.45 -3.49
C SER A 75 6.10 4.46 -4.30
N ILE A 76 7.27 4.93 -4.78
CA ILE A 76 8.25 4.12 -5.46
C ILE A 76 9.59 4.36 -4.78
N THR A 77 10.29 3.27 -4.44
CA THR A 77 11.64 3.33 -3.90
C THR A 77 12.54 2.42 -4.71
N THR A 78 13.85 2.72 -4.72
CA THR A 78 14.84 1.81 -5.28
C THR A 78 15.57 1.08 -4.17
N THR A 79 15.86 -0.20 -4.40
CA THR A 79 16.66 -1.00 -3.51
C THR A 79 18.15 -0.75 -3.79
N ARG A 80 19.04 -1.27 -2.93
CA ARG A 80 20.50 -1.18 -3.13
C ARG A 80 20.96 -1.88 -4.41
N GLN A 81 20.18 -2.83 -4.91
CA GLN A 81 20.45 -3.54 -6.15
C GLN A 81 19.96 -2.79 -7.39
N GLY A 82 19.36 -1.60 -7.21
CA GLY A 82 18.82 -0.81 -8.31
C GLY A 82 17.44 -1.23 -8.79
N GLU A 83 16.77 -2.09 -8.06
CA GLU A 83 15.41 -2.51 -8.37
C GLU A 83 14.41 -1.49 -7.88
N PHE A 84 13.30 -1.32 -8.62
CA PHE A 84 12.19 -0.46 -8.20
C PHE A 84 11.19 -1.25 -7.39
N LYS A 85 10.87 -0.73 -6.21
CA LYS A 85 9.83 -1.29 -5.35
C LYS A 85 8.66 -0.31 -5.28
N LYS A 86 7.47 -0.78 -5.67
CA LYS A 86 6.23 -0.01 -5.61
C LYS A 86 5.48 -0.38 -4.34
N GLU A 87 4.93 0.62 -3.67
CA GLU A 87 4.19 0.43 -2.43
C GLU A 87 2.91 1.26 -2.46
N MET A 88 1.82 0.68 -1.99
CA MET A 88 0.55 1.38 -1.81
C MET A 88 0.14 1.25 -0.35
N THR A 89 -0.21 2.36 0.29
CA THR A 89 -0.78 2.35 1.64
C THR A 89 -2.18 2.92 1.58
N ILE A 90 -3.12 2.28 2.27
CA ILE A 90 -4.52 2.68 2.30
C ILE A 90 -4.97 2.75 3.74
N SER A 91 -5.64 3.84 4.09
CA SER A 91 -6.25 4.03 5.40
C SER A 91 -7.75 4.16 5.25
N TYR A 92 -8.47 3.37 6.03
CA TYR A 92 -9.91 3.46 6.18
C TYR A 92 -10.17 3.91 7.62
N SER A 93 -10.42 5.21 7.82
CA SER A 93 -10.59 5.78 9.15
C SER A 93 -11.94 6.46 9.27
N ASP A 94 -12.75 6.01 10.24
CA ASP A 94 -14.04 6.59 10.58
C ASP A 94 -14.25 6.43 12.10
N TYR A 95 -13.89 7.46 12.84
CA TYR A 95 -13.96 7.44 14.30
C TYR A 95 -15.39 7.47 14.82
N GLU A 96 -16.37 7.76 13.96
CA GLU A 96 -17.79 7.75 14.28
C GLU A 96 -18.50 6.51 13.75
N ALA A 97 -17.71 5.46 13.41
CA ALA A 97 -18.26 4.23 12.87
C ALA A 97 -19.30 3.59 13.82
N GLU A 98 -20.33 3.02 13.23
CA GLU A 98 -21.36 2.32 13.98
C GLU A 98 -20.82 1.10 14.71
N ASP A 99 -21.51 0.65 15.75
CA ASP A 99 -21.15 -0.58 16.46
C ASP A 99 -21.10 -1.75 15.48
N GLY A 100 -20.07 -2.57 15.63
CA GLY A 100 -19.80 -3.69 14.74
C GLY A 100 -18.97 -3.33 13.52
N LYS A 101 -18.69 -2.05 13.29
CA LYS A 101 -17.80 -1.58 12.22
C LYS A 101 -16.47 -1.11 12.79
N LEU A 102 -15.38 -1.39 12.07
CA LEU A 102 -14.05 -1.01 12.52
C LEU A 102 -13.82 0.47 12.26
N LYS A 103 -13.32 1.18 13.27
CA LYS A 103 -13.05 2.63 13.19
C LYS A 103 -11.79 2.92 12.41
N ARG A 104 -10.86 1.98 12.33
CA ARG A 104 -9.60 2.17 11.64
C ARG A 104 -9.12 0.85 11.04
N VAL A 105 -8.79 0.90 9.75
CA VAL A 105 -8.09 -0.20 9.06
C VAL A 105 -6.96 0.44 8.27
N TYR A 106 -5.74 -0.02 8.48
CA TYR A 106 -4.55 0.41 7.75
C TYR A 106 -3.95 -0.77 7.01
N LEU A 107 -3.73 -0.61 5.71
CA LEU A 107 -3.22 -1.67 4.85
C LEU A 107 -2.03 -1.17 4.05
N SER A 108 -0.98 -1.98 3.99
CA SER A 108 0.20 -1.71 3.16
C SER A 108 0.37 -2.84 2.14
N PHE A 109 0.64 -2.45 0.89
CA PHE A 109 0.73 -3.37 -0.24
C PHE A 109 2.06 -3.19 -0.94
N ASP A 110 2.65 -4.29 -1.36
CA ASP A 110 3.89 -4.31 -2.14
C ASP A 110 3.67 -5.07 -3.45
N THR A 111 4.48 -4.74 -4.46
CA THR A 111 4.51 -5.50 -5.70
C THR A 111 5.63 -6.53 -5.67
N LYS A 112 5.42 -7.65 -6.34
CA LYS A 112 6.47 -8.61 -6.62
C LYS A 112 7.31 -8.07 -7.78
N GLU A 113 8.61 -8.34 -7.76
CA GLU A 113 9.52 -7.95 -8.83
C GLU A 113 8.99 -8.41 -10.19
N GLY A 114 8.92 -7.48 -11.14
CA GLY A 114 8.44 -7.76 -12.48
C GLY A 114 6.92 -7.85 -12.62
N ASP A 115 6.17 -7.56 -11.55
CA ASP A 115 4.71 -7.62 -11.51
C ASP A 115 4.16 -6.26 -11.04
N ASP A 116 3.04 -5.82 -11.60
CA ASP A 116 2.37 -4.59 -11.22
C ASP A 116 1.19 -4.83 -10.25
N THR A 117 0.97 -6.07 -9.84
CA THR A 117 -0.08 -6.42 -8.90
C THR A 117 0.37 -6.09 -7.47
N PHE A 118 -0.50 -5.40 -6.73
CA PHE A 118 -0.26 -5.09 -5.32
C PHE A 118 -0.83 -6.21 -4.44
N TYR A 119 0.01 -6.69 -3.52
CA TYR A 119 -0.35 -7.72 -2.55
C TYR A 119 -0.21 -7.17 -1.14
N LEU A 120 -1.15 -7.50 -0.27
CA LEU A 120 -1.11 -7.07 1.13
C LEU A 120 0.10 -7.69 1.85
N THR A 121 0.91 -6.85 2.49
CA THR A 121 2.06 -7.29 3.29
C THR A 121 1.96 -6.89 4.75
N TYR A 122 1.09 -5.92 5.07
CA TYR A 122 0.88 -5.48 6.44
C TYR A 122 -0.56 -5.00 6.64
N LYS A 123 -1.16 -5.37 7.76
CA LYS A 123 -2.47 -4.85 8.16
C LYS A 123 -2.45 -4.46 9.64
N SER A 124 -3.18 -3.42 9.99
CA SER A 124 -3.36 -2.97 11.37
C SER A 124 -4.79 -2.50 11.56
N GLY A 125 -5.37 -2.86 12.68
CA GLY A 125 -6.72 -2.47 13.06
C GLY A 125 -6.76 -1.75 14.41
N PRO A 126 -7.96 -1.38 14.92
CA PRO A 126 -8.08 -0.59 16.14
C PRO A 126 -7.54 -1.28 17.39
N ASP A 127 -7.53 -2.61 17.41
CA ASP A 127 -7.15 -3.41 18.59
C ASP A 127 -5.66 -3.78 18.60
N GLU A 128 -4.88 -3.27 17.65
CA GLU A 128 -3.46 -3.64 17.47
C GLU A 128 -2.49 -2.49 17.79
N ASP A 129 -2.86 -1.66 18.70
CA ASP A 129 -1.99 -0.56 19.15
C ASP A 129 -0.86 -1.05 20.04
#